data_2587fd95dda002f3600511e5e4294cab
#
_entry.id   2587fd95dda002f3600511e5e4294cab
#
_cell.length_a   1.000
_cell.length_b   1.000
_cell.length_c   1.000
_cell.angle_alpha   90.00
_cell.angle_beta   90.00
_cell.angle_gamma   90.00
#
_symmetry.space_group_name_H-M   'P 1'
#
loop_
_entity.id
_entity.type
_entity.pdbx_description
1 polymer ?
#
loop_
_entity_poly.entity_id
_entity_poly.type
_entity_poly.pdbx_seq_one_letter_code
_entity_poly.pdbx_strand_id
1 'polypeptide(L)'
;AEANGITPEAQIANVQKEHIRDFDGFGVHFDHYDSTNSDTNKARSQEIYIKNREAGNIAVRPVTQLFDPEKSMFLSDRFIKGTCPKCKAEDQYGDSCEVCGATYNATELLNPKSTLSGAAPVEKSSDHYFFKLPNFGEYLQKWTRDEGRLPVSIANKLDEWFEAGLNDWDISRDAPYFGFEIPDAPNKYL
;
A
#
# COMPACT_ATOMS: atom_id res chain seq x y z
N ALA A 1 5.82 10.23 -13.79
CA ALA A 1 6.36 9.60 -14.99
C ALA A 1 5.47 9.92 -16.19
N GLU A 2 4.19 9.54 -16.17
CA GLU A 2 3.24 9.75 -17.29
C GLU A 2 3.17 11.22 -17.74
N ALA A 3 3.01 12.17 -16.82
CA ALA A 3 2.96 13.60 -17.11
C ALA A 3 4.24 14.14 -17.80
N ASN A 4 5.37 13.47 -17.58
CA ASN A 4 6.67 13.85 -18.16
C ASN A 4 7.02 13.02 -19.42
N GLY A 5 6.15 12.09 -19.84
CA GLY A 5 6.37 11.20 -20.98
C GLY A 5 7.57 10.26 -20.84
N ILE A 6 7.95 9.90 -19.61
CA ILE A 6 9.06 8.99 -19.30
C ILE A 6 8.56 7.76 -18.55
N THR A 7 9.36 6.68 -18.53
CA THR A 7 9.01 5.49 -17.77
C THR A 7 9.16 5.72 -16.26
N PRO A 8 8.45 4.96 -15.40
CA PRO A 8 8.64 5.02 -13.95
C PRO A 8 10.10 4.80 -13.53
N GLU A 9 10.79 3.83 -14.16
CA GLU A 9 12.20 3.53 -13.89
C GLU A 9 13.11 4.73 -14.20
N ALA A 10 12.89 5.40 -15.35
CA ALA A 10 13.65 6.58 -15.69
C ALA A 10 13.42 7.73 -14.72
N GLN A 11 12.17 7.91 -14.25
CA GLN A 11 11.84 8.92 -13.27
C GLN A 11 12.54 8.66 -11.93
N ILE A 12 12.41 7.44 -11.36
CA ILE A 12 13.05 7.15 -10.07
C ILE A 12 14.58 7.23 -10.14
N ALA A 13 15.19 6.82 -11.27
CA ALA A 13 16.62 6.96 -11.47
C ALA A 13 17.08 8.43 -11.49
N ASN A 14 16.28 9.32 -12.06
CA ASN A 14 16.56 10.76 -12.05
C ASN A 14 16.41 11.34 -10.63
N VAL A 15 15.30 11.03 -9.94
CA VAL A 15 15.05 11.48 -8.56
C VAL A 15 16.14 10.97 -7.61
N GLN A 16 16.59 9.72 -7.77
CA GLN A 16 17.69 9.18 -6.96
C GLN A 16 18.98 10.00 -7.12
N LYS A 17 19.34 10.37 -8.35
CA LYS A 17 20.51 11.22 -8.60
C LYS A 17 20.36 12.61 -7.97
N GLU A 18 19.17 13.19 -8.04
CA GLU A 18 18.86 14.47 -7.40
C GLU A 18 19.00 14.39 -5.89
N HIS A 19 18.43 13.36 -5.26
CA HIS A 19 18.54 13.13 -3.81
C HIS A 19 20.00 12.97 -3.36
N ILE A 20 20.79 12.16 -4.07
CA ILE A 20 22.21 11.96 -3.73
C ILE A 20 22.97 13.29 -3.80
N ARG A 21 22.77 14.04 -4.89
CA ARG A 21 23.40 15.37 -5.07
C ARG A 21 23.01 16.34 -3.94
N ASP A 22 21.73 16.37 -3.61
CA ASP A 22 21.22 17.32 -2.61
C ASP A 22 21.71 16.94 -1.20
N PHE A 23 21.71 15.67 -0.84
CA PHE A 23 22.29 15.19 0.41
C PHE A 23 23.79 15.51 0.51
N ASP A 24 24.54 15.24 -0.58
CA ASP A 24 25.96 15.57 -0.64
C ASP A 24 26.20 17.07 -0.45
N GLY A 25 25.37 17.92 -1.04
CA GLY A 25 25.40 19.37 -0.87
C GLY A 25 25.16 19.84 0.56
N PHE A 26 24.46 19.04 1.39
CA PHE A 26 24.28 19.29 2.83
C PHE A 26 25.31 18.54 3.71
N GLY A 27 26.32 17.92 3.12
CA GLY A 27 27.36 17.17 3.83
C GLY A 27 26.86 15.84 4.40
N VAL A 28 25.75 15.31 3.90
CA VAL A 28 25.23 13.99 4.27
C VAL A 28 25.69 12.97 3.23
N HIS A 29 26.62 12.11 3.63
CA HIS A 29 27.18 11.07 2.78
C HIS A 29 26.71 9.70 3.22
N PHE A 30 26.29 8.88 2.28
CA PHE A 30 25.83 7.51 2.53
C PHE A 30 26.88 6.53 1.99
N ASP A 31 27.23 5.49 2.76
CA ASP A 31 28.04 4.38 2.27
C ASP A 31 27.34 3.63 1.14
N HIS A 32 25.99 3.56 1.20
CA HIS A 32 25.15 2.96 0.19
C HIS A 32 23.79 3.66 0.15
N TYR A 33 23.36 4.11 -1.03
CA TYR A 33 22.06 4.72 -1.27
C TYR A 33 21.38 3.99 -2.43
N ASP A 34 20.42 3.13 -2.12
CA ASP A 34 19.74 2.29 -3.10
C ASP A 34 18.28 2.71 -3.31
N SER A 35 17.64 2.08 -4.27
CA SER A 35 16.23 2.26 -4.62
C SER A 35 15.41 1.07 -4.14
N THR A 36 14.17 1.31 -3.72
CA THR A 36 13.20 0.24 -3.49
C THR A 36 12.87 -0.56 -4.77
N ASN A 37 13.20 -0.02 -5.94
CA ASN A 37 13.08 -0.72 -7.23
C ASN A 37 14.41 -1.36 -7.68
N SER A 38 15.21 -1.88 -6.75
CA SER A 38 16.44 -2.59 -7.08
C SER A 38 16.20 -4.10 -7.25
N ASP A 39 17.10 -4.74 -8.00
CA ASP A 39 17.07 -6.20 -8.18
C ASP A 39 17.25 -6.93 -6.84
N THR A 40 18.05 -6.37 -5.94
CA THR A 40 18.24 -6.91 -4.59
C THR A 40 16.93 -6.87 -3.81
N ASN A 41 16.22 -5.74 -3.81
CA ASN A 41 14.94 -5.62 -3.12
C ASN A 41 13.88 -6.55 -3.74
N LYS A 42 13.83 -6.65 -5.07
CA LYS A 42 12.97 -7.60 -5.78
C LYS A 42 13.20 -9.03 -5.32
N ALA A 43 14.46 -9.48 -5.36
CA ALA A 43 14.82 -10.85 -4.97
C ALA A 43 14.44 -11.13 -3.51
N ARG A 44 14.69 -10.19 -2.59
CA ARG A 44 14.37 -10.34 -1.17
C ARG A 44 12.86 -10.30 -0.89
N SER A 45 12.12 -9.40 -1.52
CA SER A 45 10.66 -9.34 -1.38
C SER A 45 9.99 -10.63 -1.85
N GLN A 46 10.42 -11.14 -3.00
CA GLN A 46 9.91 -12.40 -3.52
C GLN A 46 10.32 -13.61 -2.67
N GLU A 47 11.56 -13.65 -2.15
CA GLU A 47 12.01 -14.69 -1.21
C GLU A 47 11.18 -14.69 0.08
N ILE A 48 10.93 -13.52 0.67
CA ILE A 48 10.11 -13.38 1.89
C ILE A 48 8.68 -13.84 1.62
N TYR A 49 8.11 -13.44 0.48
CA TYR A 49 6.78 -13.90 0.07
C TYR A 49 6.71 -15.43 -0.03
N ILE A 50 7.64 -16.04 -0.77
CA ILE A 50 7.68 -17.51 -0.96
C ILE A 50 7.77 -18.23 0.38
N LYS A 51 8.68 -17.82 1.26
CA LYS A 51 8.84 -18.44 2.59
C LYS A 51 7.57 -18.33 3.44
N ASN A 52 6.89 -17.18 3.41
CA ASN A 52 5.63 -17.01 4.15
C ASN A 52 4.49 -17.82 3.53
N ARG A 53 4.44 -17.93 2.21
CA ARG A 53 3.47 -18.79 1.52
C ARG A 53 3.66 -20.27 1.90
N GLU A 54 4.90 -20.77 1.84
CA GLU A 54 5.26 -22.15 2.20
C GLU A 54 4.98 -22.45 3.68
N ALA A 55 5.16 -21.48 4.56
CA ALA A 55 4.81 -21.57 5.97
C ALA A 55 3.30 -21.44 6.26
N GLY A 56 2.45 -21.26 5.23
CA GLY A 56 1.01 -21.13 5.39
C GLY A 56 0.53 -19.78 5.93
N ASN A 57 1.40 -18.76 5.91
CA ASN A 57 1.12 -17.41 6.42
C ASN A 57 0.50 -16.48 5.36
N ILE A 58 0.23 -16.97 4.17
CA ILE A 58 -0.46 -16.21 3.11
C ILE A 58 -1.87 -16.78 2.91
N ALA A 59 -2.85 -15.90 2.89
CA ALA A 59 -4.22 -16.20 2.49
C ALA A 59 -4.55 -15.49 1.18
N VAL A 60 -5.38 -16.12 0.35
CA VAL A 60 -5.92 -15.51 -0.87
C VAL A 60 -7.43 -15.42 -0.72
N ARG A 61 -7.99 -14.24 -0.98
CA ARG A 61 -9.44 -14.03 -0.96
C ARG A 61 -9.86 -12.88 -1.88
N PRO A 62 -11.09 -12.92 -2.42
CA PRO A 62 -11.59 -11.85 -3.27
C PRO A 62 -11.81 -10.58 -2.45
N VAL A 63 -11.43 -9.44 -3.06
CA VAL A 63 -11.71 -8.09 -2.57
C VAL A 63 -12.48 -7.34 -3.65
N THR A 64 -13.60 -6.75 -3.29
CA THR A 64 -14.37 -5.89 -4.19
C THR A 64 -13.87 -4.46 -4.08
N GLN A 65 -13.49 -3.87 -5.20
CA GLN A 65 -12.95 -2.52 -5.30
C GLN A 65 -13.59 -1.77 -6.47
N LEU A 66 -13.43 -0.46 -6.48
CA LEU A 66 -13.83 0.36 -7.60
C LEU A 66 -12.82 0.25 -8.75
N PHE A 67 -13.32 0.04 -9.95
CA PHE A 67 -12.55 -0.15 -11.16
C PHE A 67 -12.92 0.93 -12.18
N ASP A 68 -11.92 1.56 -12.76
CA ASP A 68 -12.10 2.54 -13.85
C ASP A 68 -12.15 1.79 -15.19
N PRO A 69 -13.31 1.78 -15.87
CA PRO A 69 -13.45 1.06 -17.13
C PRO A 69 -12.68 1.72 -18.29
N GLU A 70 -12.45 3.04 -18.25
CA GLU A 70 -11.72 3.77 -19.30
C GLU A 70 -10.21 3.56 -19.18
N LYS A 71 -9.68 3.57 -17.95
CA LYS A 71 -8.28 3.31 -17.66
C LYS A 71 -7.96 1.81 -17.52
N SER A 72 -8.98 0.96 -17.47
CA SER A 72 -8.84 -0.49 -17.26
C SER A 72 -8.01 -0.84 -16.03
N MET A 73 -8.25 -0.15 -14.90
CA MET A 73 -7.48 -0.35 -13.67
C MET A 73 -8.35 -0.22 -12.41
N PHE A 74 -7.96 -0.94 -11.37
CA PHE A 74 -8.51 -0.73 -10.03
C PHE A 74 -8.04 0.61 -9.46
N LEU A 75 -8.93 1.31 -8.79
CA LEU A 75 -8.66 2.62 -8.24
C LEU A 75 -8.27 2.52 -6.75
N SER A 76 -7.13 3.10 -6.40
CA SER A 76 -6.84 3.38 -4.99
C SER A 76 -7.66 4.57 -4.52
N ASP A 77 -7.86 4.69 -3.20
CA ASP A 77 -8.73 5.69 -2.56
C ASP A 77 -8.45 7.12 -3.02
N ARG A 78 -7.18 7.48 -3.23
CA ARG A 78 -6.75 8.80 -3.73
C ARG A 78 -7.16 9.11 -5.18
N PHE A 79 -7.55 8.09 -5.93
CA PHE A 79 -8.02 8.24 -7.32
C PHE A 79 -9.54 8.17 -7.43
N ILE A 80 -10.24 8.21 -6.30
CA ILE A 80 -11.69 8.19 -6.22
C ILE A 80 -12.12 9.43 -5.47
N LYS A 81 -13.08 10.16 -6.03
CA LYS A 81 -13.78 11.24 -5.36
C LYS A 81 -15.28 11.08 -5.49
N GLY A 82 -16.00 11.50 -4.47
CA GLY A 82 -17.44 11.40 -4.44
C GLY A 82 -18.05 12.17 -3.27
N THR A 83 -19.32 11.89 -2.97
CA THR A 83 -20.03 12.52 -1.87
C THR A 83 -19.95 11.66 -0.62
N CYS A 84 -19.55 12.25 0.50
CA CYS A 84 -19.46 11.57 1.79
C CYS A 84 -20.78 10.87 2.16
N PRO A 85 -20.78 9.59 2.52
CA PRO A 85 -22.01 8.87 2.90
C PRO A 85 -22.63 9.40 4.19
N LYS A 86 -21.82 10.03 5.09
CA LYS A 86 -22.29 10.52 6.39
C LYS A 86 -22.78 11.96 6.35
N CYS A 87 -21.92 12.92 6.00
CA CYS A 87 -22.27 14.35 6.06
C CYS A 87 -22.71 14.94 4.73
N LYS A 88 -22.68 14.18 3.63
CA LYS A 88 -23.06 14.60 2.27
C LYS A 88 -22.18 15.69 1.67
N ALA A 89 -21.01 15.97 2.24
CA ALA A 89 -20.03 16.84 1.62
C ALA A 89 -19.57 16.27 0.29
N GLU A 90 -19.51 17.09 -0.74
CA GLU A 90 -19.05 16.72 -2.07
C GLU A 90 -17.52 16.68 -2.16
N ASP A 91 -16.99 16.08 -3.23
CA ASP A 91 -15.56 16.04 -3.59
C ASP A 91 -14.64 15.43 -2.52
N GLN A 92 -15.12 14.43 -1.78
CA GLN A 92 -14.37 13.73 -0.74
C GLN A 92 -13.64 12.50 -1.32
N TYR A 93 -12.45 12.18 -0.78
CA TYR A 93 -11.65 11.03 -1.19
C TYR A 93 -12.26 9.69 -0.75
N GLY A 94 -11.72 8.58 -1.32
CA GLY A 94 -12.26 7.24 -1.17
C GLY A 94 -12.16 6.60 0.21
N ASP A 95 -11.37 7.17 1.12
CA ASP A 95 -11.07 6.61 2.45
C ASP A 95 -11.58 7.46 3.60
N SER A 96 -11.69 8.77 3.41
CA SER A 96 -12.00 9.70 4.50
C SER A 96 -12.65 11.00 4.02
N CYS A 97 -13.43 11.61 4.90
CA CYS A 97 -14.06 12.90 4.67
C CYS A 97 -13.27 14.01 5.36
N GLU A 98 -12.76 14.96 4.60
CA GLU A 98 -12.04 16.13 5.13
C GLU A 98 -12.94 17.09 5.92
N VAL A 99 -14.26 17.03 5.68
CA VAL A 99 -15.22 17.94 6.35
C VAL A 99 -15.67 17.40 7.71
N CYS A 100 -15.99 16.11 7.83
CA CYS A 100 -16.52 15.53 9.08
C CYS A 100 -15.58 14.51 9.75
N GLY A 101 -14.42 14.24 9.18
CA GLY A 101 -13.44 13.29 9.71
C GLY A 101 -13.87 11.81 9.68
N ALA A 102 -14.98 11.49 9.01
CA ALA A 102 -15.46 10.12 8.92
C ALA A 102 -14.59 9.30 7.99
N THR A 103 -14.28 8.07 8.39
CA THR A 103 -13.66 7.04 7.54
C THR A 103 -14.73 6.10 6.97
N TYR A 104 -14.50 5.59 5.77
CA TYR A 104 -15.39 4.68 5.04
C TYR A 104 -14.61 3.95 3.94
N ASN A 105 -15.21 2.91 3.37
CA ASN A 105 -14.66 2.27 2.17
C ASN A 105 -15.05 3.07 0.92
N ALA A 106 -14.19 3.05 -0.10
CA ALA A 106 -14.45 3.76 -1.36
C ALA A 106 -15.78 3.36 -2.03
N THR A 107 -16.22 2.13 -1.86
CA THR A 107 -17.49 1.61 -2.35
C THR A 107 -18.73 2.20 -1.64
N GLU A 108 -18.55 2.86 -0.48
CA GLU A 108 -19.63 3.52 0.25
C GLU A 108 -19.84 4.98 -0.18
N LEU A 109 -18.91 5.55 -0.97
CA LEU A 109 -19.07 6.90 -1.51
C LEU A 109 -20.30 6.98 -2.41
N LEU A 110 -21.02 8.08 -2.29
CA LEU A 110 -22.12 8.38 -3.20
C LEU A 110 -21.58 9.08 -4.45
N ASN A 111 -22.10 8.67 -5.63
CA ASN A 111 -21.70 9.23 -6.92
C ASN A 111 -20.17 9.26 -7.12
N PRO A 112 -19.47 8.13 -6.91
CA PRO A 112 -18.02 8.10 -7.05
C PRO A 112 -17.60 8.40 -8.49
N LYS A 113 -16.46 9.08 -8.64
CA LYS A 113 -15.81 9.37 -9.92
C LYS A 113 -14.32 9.07 -9.85
N SER A 114 -13.79 8.54 -10.94
CA SER A 114 -12.34 8.43 -11.12
C SER A 114 -11.73 9.81 -11.31
N THR A 115 -10.68 10.13 -10.54
CA THR A 115 -9.92 11.38 -10.77
C THR A 115 -8.98 11.28 -11.98
N LEU A 116 -8.80 10.07 -12.55
CA LEU A 116 -7.92 9.81 -13.68
C LEU A 116 -8.62 9.99 -15.03
N SER A 117 -9.88 9.57 -15.13
CA SER A 117 -10.67 9.63 -16.37
C SER A 117 -11.92 10.51 -16.26
N GLY A 118 -12.42 10.76 -15.04
CA GLY A 118 -13.72 11.38 -14.80
C GLY A 118 -14.89 10.41 -14.91
N ALA A 119 -14.65 9.15 -15.33
CA ALA A 119 -15.71 8.14 -15.48
C ALA A 119 -16.29 7.71 -14.12
N ALA A 120 -17.54 7.26 -14.14
CA ALA A 120 -18.12 6.56 -13.00
C ALA A 120 -17.48 5.17 -12.90
N PRO A 121 -16.81 4.84 -11.78
CA PRO A 121 -16.21 3.54 -11.61
C PRO A 121 -17.27 2.46 -11.40
N VAL A 122 -16.91 1.21 -11.69
CA VAL A 122 -17.75 0.04 -11.44
C VAL A 122 -17.11 -0.84 -10.37
N GLU A 123 -17.94 -1.55 -9.62
CA GLU A 123 -17.43 -2.54 -8.68
C GLU A 123 -16.92 -3.78 -9.43
N LYS A 124 -15.73 -4.24 -9.06
CA LYS A 124 -15.12 -5.44 -9.60
C LYS A 124 -14.36 -6.16 -8.50
N SER A 125 -14.44 -7.49 -8.48
CA SER A 125 -13.70 -8.32 -7.54
C SER A 125 -12.41 -8.82 -8.17
N SER A 126 -11.36 -8.88 -7.34
CA SER A 126 -10.06 -9.42 -7.67
C SER A 126 -9.50 -10.19 -6.48
N ASP A 127 -8.77 -11.28 -6.74
CA ASP A 127 -8.12 -12.02 -5.66
C ASP A 127 -6.93 -11.23 -5.12
N HIS A 128 -6.91 -11.02 -3.81
CA HIS A 128 -5.83 -10.36 -3.09
C HIS A 128 -5.11 -11.33 -2.17
N TYR A 129 -3.84 -11.06 -1.95
CA TYR A 129 -2.94 -11.85 -1.13
C TYR A 129 -2.73 -11.14 0.20
N PHE A 130 -2.99 -11.86 1.29
CA PHE A 130 -2.95 -11.34 2.65
C PHE A 130 -1.90 -12.06 3.47
N PHE A 131 -1.04 -11.30 4.13
CA PHE A 131 -0.19 -11.83 5.19
C PHE A 131 -1.01 -11.97 6.48
N LYS A 132 -1.03 -13.18 7.05
CA LYS A 132 -1.78 -13.51 8.27
C LYS A 132 -1.06 -12.95 9.50
N LEU A 133 -1.04 -11.63 9.65
CA LEU A 133 -0.38 -10.94 10.76
C LEU A 133 -0.85 -11.42 12.14
N PRO A 134 -2.12 -11.80 12.38
CA PRO A 134 -2.58 -12.34 13.66
C PRO A 134 -1.78 -13.56 14.16
N ASN A 135 -1.24 -14.38 13.26
CA ASN A 135 -0.42 -15.54 13.64
C ASN A 135 0.85 -15.16 14.40
N PHE A 136 1.27 -13.91 14.32
CA PHE A 136 2.48 -13.37 14.93
C PHE A 136 2.19 -12.51 16.16
N GLY A 137 0.93 -12.36 16.57
CA GLY A 137 0.50 -11.44 17.63
C GLY A 137 1.25 -11.67 18.95
N GLU A 138 1.27 -12.89 19.47
CA GLU A 138 1.97 -13.21 20.71
C GLU A 138 3.49 -12.99 20.61
N TYR A 139 4.08 -13.39 19.47
CA TYR A 139 5.50 -13.17 19.23
C TYR A 139 5.83 -11.66 19.19
N LEU A 140 5.05 -10.87 18.45
CA LEU A 140 5.26 -9.44 18.32
C LEU A 140 5.05 -8.70 19.64
N GLN A 141 4.02 -9.07 20.41
CA GLN A 141 3.76 -8.48 21.73
C GLN A 141 4.94 -8.72 22.67
N LYS A 142 5.47 -9.93 22.70
CA LYS A 142 6.67 -10.24 23.50
C LYS A 142 7.89 -9.48 22.99
N TRP A 143 8.15 -9.52 21.67
CA TRP A 143 9.31 -8.90 21.05
C TRP A 143 9.35 -7.39 21.28
N THR A 144 8.21 -6.69 21.21
CA THR A 144 8.13 -5.25 21.44
C THR A 144 8.39 -4.83 22.88
N ARG A 145 8.27 -5.78 23.84
CA ARG A 145 8.52 -5.57 25.26
C ARG A 145 9.92 -6.02 25.71
N ASP A 146 10.68 -6.69 24.85
CA ASP A 146 12.07 -7.06 25.16
C ASP A 146 12.90 -5.80 25.43
N GLU A 147 13.80 -5.85 26.42
CA GLU A 147 14.64 -4.73 26.83
C GLU A 147 15.48 -4.18 25.67
N GLY A 148 15.46 -2.86 25.50
CA GLY A 148 16.21 -2.16 24.46
C GLY A 148 15.67 -2.26 23.04
N ARG A 149 14.53 -2.93 22.80
CA ARG A 149 13.92 -3.04 21.48
C ARG A 149 13.22 -1.75 21.04
N LEU A 150 12.33 -1.24 21.88
CA LEU A 150 11.53 -0.05 21.61
C LEU A 150 11.51 0.89 22.82
N PRO A 151 11.38 2.22 22.59
CA PRO A 151 11.02 3.14 23.67
C PRO A 151 9.67 2.73 24.28
N VAL A 152 9.54 2.86 25.60
CA VAL A 152 8.35 2.45 26.35
C VAL A 152 7.07 3.08 25.81
N SER A 153 7.12 4.36 25.40
CA SER A 153 5.96 5.06 24.81
C SER A 153 5.46 4.41 23.51
N ILE A 154 6.40 3.95 22.67
CA ILE A 154 6.07 3.23 21.42
C ILE A 154 5.48 1.86 21.72
N ALA A 155 6.11 1.09 22.64
CA ALA A 155 5.60 -0.22 23.03
C ALA A 155 4.18 -0.12 23.63
N ASN A 156 3.89 0.90 24.45
CA ASN A 156 2.56 1.15 25.00
C ASN A 156 1.52 1.45 23.91
N LYS A 157 1.91 2.18 22.86
CA LYS A 157 1.01 2.45 21.73
C LYS A 157 0.69 1.19 20.93
N LEU A 158 1.65 0.28 20.79
CA LEU A 158 1.44 -1.00 20.10
C LEU A 158 0.51 -1.94 20.88
N ASP A 159 0.48 -1.87 22.22
CA ASP A 159 -0.46 -2.68 23.02
C ASP A 159 -1.92 -2.41 22.64
N GLU A 160 -2.28 -1.17 22.31
CA GLU A 160 -3.63 -0.84 21.85
C GLU A 160 -4.03 -1.65 20.60
N TRP A 161 -3.08 -1.89 19.70
CA TRP A 161 -3.32 -2.69 18.48
C TRP A 161 -3.40 -4.18 18.79
N PHE A 162 -2.61 -4.67 19.73
CA PHE A 162 -2.69 -6.07 20.18
C PHE A 162 -4.01 -6.35 20.89
N GLU A 163 -4.47 -5.43 21.75
CA GLU A 163 -5.77 -5.53 22.46
C GLU A 163 -6.96 -5.45 21.49
N ALA A 164 -6.89 -4.58 20.49
CA ALA A 164 -7.91 -4.48 19.44
C ALA A 164 -7.95 -5.70 18.51
N GLY A 165 -6.89 -6.50 18.48
CA GLY A 165 -6.68 -7.61 17.57
C GLY A 165 -6.03 -7.18 16.25
N LEU A 166 -5.01 -7.92 15.84
CA LEU A 166 -4.35 -7.70 14.56
C LEU A 166 -5.19 -8.25 13.42
N ASN A 167 -5.20 -7.55 12.29
CA ASN A 167 -5.87 -7.99 11.07
C ASN A 167 -4.86 -8.52 10.05
N ASP A 168 -5.34 -9.38 9.14
CA ASP A 168 -4.57 -9.77 7.97
C ASP A 168 -4.18 -8.54 7.15
N TRP A 169 -2.95 -8.50 6.69
CA TRP A 169 -2.41 -7.38 5.94
C TRP A 169 -2.42 -7.68 4.44
N ASP A 170 -3.15 -6.89 3.65
CA ASP A 170 -3.15 -6.97 2.19
C ASP A 170 -1.78 -6.52 1.66
N ILE A 171 -1.06 -7.46 1.05
CA ILE A 171 0.29 -7.25 0.50
C ILE A 171 0.29 -7.20 -1.03
N SER A 172 -0.86 -7.20 -1.66
CA SER A 172 -0.98 -7.27 -3.12
C SER A 172 -1.61 -6.03 -3.75
N ARG A 173 -1.28 -5.82 -5.01
CA ARG A 173 -1.89 -4.81 -5.89
C ARG A 173 -2.17 -5.43 -7.25
N ASP A 174 -3.24 -4.98 -7.91
CA ASP A 174 -3.59 -5.37 -9.27
C ASP A 174 -2.81 -4.59 -10.32
N ALA A 175 -2.61 -5.19 -11.49
CA ALA A 175 -2.12 -4.47 -12.66
C ALA A 175 -3.14 -3.39 -13.11
N PRO A 176 -2.66 -2.29 -13.74
CA PRO A 176 -1.27 -1.90 -13.92
C PRO A 176 -0.69 -1.29 -12.64
N TYR A 177 0.42 -1.82 -12.17
CA TYR A 177 1.09 -1.32 -10.96
C TYR A 177 2.60 -1.34 -11.14
N PHE A 178 3.29 -0.34 -10.62
CA PHE A 178 4.73 -0.27 -10.60
C PHE A 178 5.26 -0.90 -9.31
N GLY A 179 5.62 -2.17 -9.38
CA GLY A 179 6.08 -2.99 -8.26
C GLY A 179 6.67 -4.31 -8.75
N PHE A 180 6.92 -5.23 -7.84
CA PHE A 180 7.44 -6.54 -8.17
C PHE A 180 6.31 -7.54 -8.26
N GLU A 181 6.22 -8.24 -9.39
CA GLU A 181 5.20 -9.27 -9.58
C GLU A 181 5.34 -10.39 -8.52
N ILE A 182 4.20 -10.78 -7.97
CA ILE A 182 4.12 -11.89 -7.01
C ILE A 182 4.46 -13.19 -7.75
N PRO A 183 5.43 -14.00 -7.27
CA PRO A 183 5.72 -15.29 -7.87
C PRO A 183 4.46 -16.17 -7.95
N ASP A 184 4.23 -16.77 -9.11
CA ASP A 184 3.08 -17.62 -9.43
C ASP A 184 1.70 -16.91 -9.41
N ALA A 185 1.68 -15.58 -9.41
CA ALA A 185 0.46 -14.78 -9.46
C ALA A 185 0.59 -13.66 -10.52
N PRO A 186 0.44 -13.98 -11.80
CA PRO A 186 0.59 -13.02 -12.89
C PRO A 186 -0.38 -11.85 -12.74
N ASN A 187 0.11 -10.63 -13.05
CA ASN A 187 -0.60 -9.36 -12.88
C ASN A 187 -0.94 -8.99 -11.42
N LYS A 188 -0.28 -9.61 -10.45
CA LYS A 188 -0.33 -9.24 -9.03
C LYS A 188 1.05 -8.80 -8.57
N TYR A 189 1.11 -7.71 -7.80
CA TYR A 189 2.36 -7.06 -7.41
C TYR A 189 2.45 -6.90 -5.89
N LEU A 190 3.67 -7.06 -5.38
CA LEU A 190 4.05 -6.77 -3.99
C LEU A 190 4.26 -5.27 -3.79
#